data_8ca61ce5e79c893a47651334ebcee455
#
_entry.id   8ca61ce5e79c893a47651334ebcee455
#
_cell.length_a   1.000
_cell.length_b   1.000
_cell.length_c   1.000
_cell.angle_alpha   90.00
_cell.angle_beta   90.00
_cell.angle_gamma   90.00
#
_symmetry.space_group_name_H-M   'P 1'
#
loop_
_entity.id
_entity.type
_entity.pdbx_description
1 polymer ?
#
loop_
_entity_poly.entity_id
_entity_poly.type
_entity_poly.pdbx_seq_one_letter_code
_entity_poly.pdbx_strand_id
1 'polypeptide(L)'
;MTRLVSRAAAIVLLAAPAAAQDVKQGETLLARDCGRCHAVGRTGDSAHKFAPAFRSLGKRYPIESLEEALGEGIMSGHPDMPEFKFEAGDVGAIIAYLKSIQQP
;
A
#
# COMPACT_ATOMS: atom_id res chain seq x y z
N MET A 1 4.99 -59.85 -15.37
CA MET A 1 5.75 -58.58 -15.33
C MET A 1 4.79 -57.41 -15.14
N THR A 2 4.65 -56.97 -13.90
CA THR A 2 3.77 -55.82 -13.55
C THR A 2 4.59 -54.56 -13.69
N ARG A 3 4.27 -53.73 -14.69
CA ARG A 3 4.87 -52.39 -14.84
C ARG A 3 4.19 -51.44 -13.84
N LEU A 4 4.92 -51.07 -12.81
CA LEU A 4 4.55 -49.95 -11.92
C LEU A 4 4.64 -48.67 -12.72
N VAL A 5 3.47 -48.10 -13.08
CA VAL A 5 3.39 -46.76 -13.64
C VAL A 5 3.41 -45.77 -12.47
N SER A 6 4.58 -45.22 -12.20
CA SER A 6 4.74 -44.16 -11.22
C SER A 6 4.09 -42.87 -11.78
N ARG A 7 2.90 -42.56 -11.30
CA ARG A 7 2.27 -41.24 -11.59
C ARG A 7 2.94 -40.21 -10.70
N ALA A 8 3.90 -39.48 -11.24
CA ALA A 8 4.41 -38.30 -10.59
C ALA A 8 3.32 -37.22 -10.60
N ALA A 9 2.74 -36.94 -9.43
CA ALA A 9 1.84 -35.81 -9.28
C ALA A 9 2.66 -34.52 -9.35
N ALA A 10 2.48 -33.73 -10.41
CA ALA A 10 3.08 -32.42 -10.52
C ALA A 10 2.35 -31.49 -9.55
N ILE A 11 3.02 -31.06 -8.49
CA ILE A 11 2.52 -30.01 -7.57
C ILE A 11 2.73 -28.67 -8.25
N VAL A 12 1.65 -28.06 -8.72
CA VAL A 12 1.68 -26.70 -9.27
C VAL A 12 1.59 -25.73 -8.08
N LEU A 13 2.72 -25.11 -7.74
CA LEU A 13 2.76 -24.03 -6.75
C LEU A 13 2.27 -22.74 -7.40
N LEU A 14 1.07 -22.32 -7.03
CA LEU A 14 0.53 -21.01 -7.45
C LEU A 14 1.10 -19.92 -6.54
N ALA A 15 2.07 -19.16 -7.05
CA ALA A 15 2.57 -17.98 -6.37
C ALA A 15 1.62 -16.82 -6.61
N ALA A 16 1.30 -16.04 -5.54
CA ALA A 16 0.55 -14.78 -5.70
C ALA A 16 1.36 -13.79 -6.54
N PRO A 17 0.71 -12.98 -7.42
CA PRO A 17 1.39 -11.93 -8.18
C PRO A 17 2.11 -10.97 -7.23
N ALA A 18 3.35 -10.59 -7.55
CA ALA A 18 4.15 -9.65 -6.75
C ALA A 18 3.41 -8.31 -6.51
N ALA A 19 2.68 -7.80 -7.53
CA ALA A 19 1.88 -6.59 -7.43
C ALA A 19 0.78 -6.68 -6.36
N ALA A 20 0.12 -7.85 -6.19
CA ALA A 20 -0.90 -8.06 -5.16
C ALA A 20 -0.29 -8.07 -3.75
N GLN A 21 0.94 -8.62 -3.59
CA GLN A 21 1.67 -8.62 -2.33
C GLN A 21 2.08 -7.20 -1.93
N ASP A 22 2.58 -6.40 -2.88
CA ASP A 22 2.98 -5.00 -2.66
C ASP A 22 1.79 -4.14 -2.24
N VAL A 23 0.65 -4.29 -2.91
CA VAL A 23 -0.58 -3.57 -2.56
C VAL A 23 -1.01 -3.90 -1.13
N LYS A 24 -1.00 -5.17 -0.75
CA LYS A 24 -1.37 -5.61 0.60
C LYS A 24 -0.40 -5.08 1.66
N GLN A 25 0.89 -5.11 1.38
CA GLN A 25 1.92 -4.58 2.27
C GLN A 25 1.75 -3.06 2.45
N GLY A 26 1.50 -2.33 1.37
CA GLY A 26 1.25 -0.89 1.41
C GLY A 26 0.03 -0.53 2.26
N GLU A 27 -1.07 -1.27 2.11
CA GLU A 27 -2.26 -1.11 2.94
C GLU A 27 -1.95 -1.31 4.43
N THR A 28 -1.21 -2.37 4.77
CA THR A 28 -0.83 -2.69 6.14
C THR A 28 0.04 -1.59 6.77
N LEU A 29 1.03 -1.09 6.03
CA LEU A 29 1.91 -0.03 6.49
C LEU A 29 1.15 1.27 6.76
N LEU A 30 0.28 1.67 5.84
CA LEU A 30 -0.52 2.89 5.99
C LEU A 30 -1.54 2.77 7.12
N ALA A 31 -2.19 1.62 7.28
CA ALA A 31 -3.11 1.40 8.38
C ALA A 31 -2.39 1.53 9.73
N ARG A 32 -1.19 0.97 9.84
CA ARG A 32 -0.39 1.02 11.06
C ARG A 32 0.07 2.43 11.40
N ASP A 33 0.61 3.16 10.43
CA ASP A 33 1.31 4.43 10.67
C ASP A 33 0.45 5.66 10.44
N CYS A 34 -0.60 5.57 9.63
CA CYS A 34 -1.41 6.71 9.19
C CYS A 34 -2.90 6.58 9.57
N GLY A 35 -3.35 5.36 9.86
CA GLY A 35 -4.77 5.05 10.09
C GLY A 35 -5.39 5.69 11.31
N ARG A 36 -4.59 6.20 12.26
CA ARG A 36 -5.08 6.94 13.42
C ARG A 36 -5.79 8.23 13.02
N CYS A 37 -5.32 8.89 11.98
CA CYS A 37 -5.80 10.20 11.54
C CYS A 37 -6.46 10.16 10.16
N HIS A 38 -5.95 9.36 9.24
CA HIS A 38 -6.41 9.27 7.87
C HIS A 38 -7.32 8.06 7.63
N ALA A 39 -8.37 8.26 6.84
CA ALA A 39 -9.08 7.14 6.22
C ALA A 39 -8.15 6.49 5.18
N VAL A 40 -7.76 5.26 5.41
CA VAL A 40 -6.75 4.53 4.62
C VAL A 40 -7.39 3.76 3.47
N GLY A 41 -8.64 3.33 3.60
CA GLY A 41 -9.32 2.48 2.64
C GLY A 41 -10.16 3.20 1.61
N ARG A 42 -10.95 2.41 0.90
CA ARG A 42 -11.86 2.90 -0.16
C ARG A 42 -13.09 3.60 0.39
N THR A 43 -13.37 3.44 1.67
CA THR A 43 -14.57 3.98 2.34
C THR A 43 -14.21 4.52 3.71
N GLY A 44 -15.14 5.21 4.33
CA GLY A 44 -14.99 5.75 5.67
C GLY A 44 -14.43 7.18 5.69
N ASP A 45 -14.52 7.80 6.85
CA ASP A 45 -14.05 9.16 7.09
C ASP A 45 -12.75 9.14 7.88
N SER A 46 -11.88 10.12 7.63
CA SER A 46 -10.69 10.35 8.45
C SER A 46 -11.09 10.77 9.86
N ALA A 47 -10.44 10.19 10.87
CA ALA A 47 -10.68 10.55 12.26
C ALA A 47 -10.30 12.00 12.56
N HIS A 48 -9.21 12.49 11.97
CA HIS A 48 -8.80 13.88 12.06
C HIS A 48 -9.45 14.70 10.94
N LYS A 49 -10.14 15.78 11.30
CA LYS A 49 -10.95 16.58 10.35
C LYS A 49 -10.14 17.21 9.20
N PHE A 50 -8.86 17.44 9.39
CA PHE A 50 -7.97 18.00 8.36
C PHE A 50 -7.15 16.97 7.60
N ALA A 51 -7.19 15.69 8.02
CA ALA A 51 -6.46 14.64 7.33
C ALA A 51 -7.26 14.16 6.11
N PRO A 52 -6.75 14.35 4.88
CA PRO A 52 -7.48 13.87 3.72
C PRO A 52 -7.56 12.34 3.69
N ALA A 53 -8.67 11.83 3.20
CA ALA A 53 -8.79 10.42 2.90
C ALA A 53 -7.85 10.04 1.76
N PHE A 54 -7.12 8.93 1.89
CA PHE A 54 -6.10 8.55 0.90
C PHE A 54 -6.68 8.26 -0.48
N ARG A 55 -7.91 7.78 -0.57
CA ARG A 55 -8.60 7.52 -1.85
C ARG A 55 -8.80 8.77 -2.72
N SER A 56 -8.68 9.96 -2.16
CA SER A 56 -8.89 11.23 -2.87
C SER A 56 -7.61 12.03 -3.13
N LEU A 57 -6.44 11.51 -2.71
CA LEU A 57 -5.17 12.23 -2.88
C LEU A 57 -4.83 12.50 -4.35
N GLY A 58 -5.18 11.60 -5.25
CA GLY A 58 -4.93 11.75 -6.69
C GLY A 58 -5.64 12.95 -7.33
N LYS A 59 -6.64 13.52 -6.66
CA LYS A 59 -7.31 14.76 -7.10
C LYS A 59 -6.48 16.01 -6.81
N ARG A 60 -5.50 15.91 -5.92
CA ARG A 60 -4.63 17.01 -5.52
C ARG A 60 -3.30 17.01 -6.27
N TYR A 61 -2.74 15.84 -6.51
CA TYR A 61 -1.44 15.65 -7.18
C TYR A 61 -1.29 14.18 -7.63
N PRO A 62 -0.38 13.91 -8.56
CA PRO A 62 -0.05 12.53 -8.93
C PRO A 62 0.47 11.76 -7.71
N ILE A 63 0.01 10.53 -7.51
CA ILE A 63 0.43 9.70 -6.36
C ILE A 63 1.95 9.47 -6.34
N GLU A 64 2.56 9.33 -7.51
CA GLU A 64 4.01 9.15 -7.65
C GLU A 64 4.82 10.31 -7.04
N SER A 65 4.25 11.48 -6.94
CA SER A 65 4.90 12.64 -6.30
C SER A 65 5.18 12.44 -4.80
N LEU A 66 4.59 11.43 -4.19
CA LEU A 66 4.84 11.09 -2.78
C LEU A 66 6.06 10.21 -2.57
N GLU A 67 6.63 9.60 -3.60
CA GLU A 67 7.76 8.66 -3.46
C GLU A 67 8.94 9.26 -2.71
N GLU A 68 9.39 10.42 -3.15
CA GLU A 68 10.53 11.11 -2.56
C GLU A 68 10.24 11.52 -1.11
N ALA A 69 9.09 12.10 -0.86
CA ALA A 69 8.70 12.52 0.47
C ALA A 69 8.60 11.35 1.46
N LEU A 70 8.03 10.21 1.04
CA LEU A 70 7.94 9.02 1.87
C LEU A 70 9.32 8.40 2.17
N GLY A 71 10.25 8.46 1.21
CA GLY A 71 11.60 7.94 1.38
C GLY A 71 12.54 8.86 2.16
N GLU A 72 12.36 10.15 2.08
CA GLU A 72 13.20 11.16 2.73
C GLU A 72 12.65 11.65 4.06
N GLY A 73 11.37 11.49 4.29
CA GLY A 73 10.65 11.96 5.46
C GLY A 73 9.48 12.86 5.05
N ILE A 74 8.26 12.33 5.17
CA ILE A 74 7.07 13.10 4.80
C ILE A 74 6.71 14.08 5.90
N MET A 75 6.67 15.36 5.54
CA MET A 75 6.22 16.47 6.36
C MET A 75 5.14 17.24 5.61
N SER A 76 3.97 17.36 6.22
CA SER A 76 2.85 18.07 5.58
C SER A 76 2.79 19.57 5.91
N GLY A 77 3.61 20.01 6.88
CA GLY A 77 3.49 21.35 7.46
C GLY A 77 2.34 21.49 8.46
N HIS A 78 1.54 20.44 8.68
CA HIS A 78 0.48 20.45 9.68
C HIS A 78 1.04 20.01 11.04
N PRO A 79 0.81 20.77 12.13
CA PRO A 79 1.45 20.52 13.43
C PRO A 79 1.07 19.17 14.05
N ASP A 80 -0.10 18.62 13.70
CA ASP A 80 -0.57 17.35 14.25
C ASP A 80 -0.12 16.12 13.45
N MET A 81 0.51 16.31 12.30
CA MET A 81 1.01 15.20 11.48
C MET A 81 2.49 14.96 11.78
N PRO A 82 2.84 13.82 12.40
CA PRO A 82 4.24 13.48 12.62
C PRO A 82 4.97 13.17 11.31
N GLU A 83 6.29 13.29 11.33
CA GLU A 83 7.15 12.88 10.23
C GLU A 83 7.28 11.36 10.19
N PHE A 84 7.12 10.77 9.01
CA PHE A 84 7.38 9.36 8.76
C PHE A 84 8.37 9.19 7.62
N LYS A 85 9.26 8.24 7.76
CA LYS A 85 10.25 7.87 6.76
C LYS A 85 10.24 6.37 6.54
N PHE A 86 10.21 5.94 5.29
CA PHE A 86 10.10 4.52 4.91
C PHE A 86 11.29 4.06 4.09
N GLU A 87 11.64 2.78 4.20
CA GLU A 87 12.59 2.12 3.32
C GLU A 87 12.06 2.06 1.88
N ALA A 88 12.97 1.99 0.90
CA ALA A 88 12.62 2.06 -0.52
C ALA A 88 11.57 1.01 -0.95
N GLY A 89 11.68 -0.23 -0.47
CA GLY A 89 10.73 -1.28 -0.76
C GLY A 89 9.34 -0.99 -0.20
N ASP A 90 9.26 -0.43 1.00
CA ASP A 90 8.01 -0.02 1.63
C ASP A 90 7.38 1.17 0.91
N VAL A 91 8.19 2.12 0.44
CA VAL A 91 7.70 3.24 -0.39
C VAL A 91 7.03 2.70 -1.65
N GLY A 92 7.65 1.76 -2.35
CA GLY A 92 7.06 1.13 -3.53
C GLY A 92 5.72 0.47 -3.24
N ALA A 93 5.62 -0.25 -2.13
CA ALA A 93 4.39 -0.89 -1.69
C ALA A 93 3.29 0.13 -1.35
N ILE A 94 3.62 1.20 -0.66
CA ILE A 94 2.70 2.30 -0.32
C ILE A 94 2.16 2.96 -1.60
N ILE A 95 3.03 3.29 -2.54
CA ILE A 95 2.63 3.90 -3.81
C ILE A 95 1.70 2.96 -4.60
N ALA A 96 2.04 1.66 -4.68
CA ALA A 96 1.19 0.68 -5.35
C ALA A 96 -0.22 0.61 -4.73
N TYR A 97 -0.30 0.58 -3.41
CA TYR A 97 -1.59 0.59 -2.72
C TYR A 97 -2.37 1.89 -2.96
N LEU A 98 -1.74 3.04 -2.77
CA LEU A 98 -2.39 4.34 -2.98
C LEU A 98 -2.95 4.47 -4.40
N LYS A 99 -2.20 4.05 -5.41
CA LYS A 99 -2.67 4.05 -6.81
C LYS A 99 -3.90 3.16 -6.99
N SER A 100 -3.94 2.02 -6.29
CA SER A 100 -5.03 1.03 -6.42
C SER A 100 -6.38 1.53 -5.90
N ILE A 101 -6.40 2.51 -4.99
CA ILE A 101 -7.62 2.98 -4.32
C ILE A 101 -8.10 4.35 -4.78
N GLN A 102 -7.37 5.02 -5.70
CA GLN A 102 -7.75 6.37 -6.10
C GLN A 102 -9.13 6.38 -6.76
N GLN A 103 -9.94 7.36 -6.37
CA GLN A 103 -11.22 7.65 -7.00
C GLN A 103 -11.00 8.50 -8.26
N PRO A 104 -11.80 8.27 -9.32
CA PRO A 104 -11.74 9.07 -10.54
C PRO A 104 -12.15 10.53 -10.31
#